data_141008a71628e1217191fe5f568ea843
#
_entry.id   141008a71628e1217191fe5f568ea843
#
_cell.length_a   1.000
_cell.length_b   1.000
_cell.length_c   1.000
_cell.angle_alpha   90.00
_cell.angle_beta   90.00
_cell.angle_gamma   90.00
#
_symmetry.space_group_name_H-M   'P 1'
#
loop_
_entity.id
_entity.type
_entity.pdbx_description
1 polymer ?
#
loop_
_entity_poly.entity_id
_entity_poly.type
_entity_poly.pdbx_seq_one_letter_code
_entity_poly.pdbx_strand_id
1 'polypeptide(L)'
;MNVTGLYLIVAAIGIVLALIAYLRNRNNIGGIIIGFSLMEIVIMAVIGVINGVLGTPNAMLGRLFMTFSGSYGFLAFAAICGFFYISGPLAAYIIRKPGAATIAETMNGVAQVLSGNPNGVMVLGAGFLQGFMSDMAFAFYGYKNWTLPVVALSGALAPLLQQIPEVYFFGVGDMGLGYNLVALAIRMVSGAVYAVVLVRPIARGLARAGVVRGTAVAAEEGKARLHGQVA
;
A
#
# COMPACT_ATOMS: atom_id res chain seq x y z
N MET A 1 -15.37 -23.47 -8.79
CA MET A 1 -13.95 -23.07 -8.55
C MET A 1 -13.76 -23.05 -7.05
N ASN A 2 -12.82 -23.78 -6.52
CA ASN A 2 -12.52 -23.75 -5.08
C ASN A 2 -11.68 -22.50 -4.74
N VAL A 3 -11.58 -22.18 -3.46
CA VAL A 3 -10.83 -20.99 -2.97
C VAL A 3 -9.36 -21.03 -3.42
N THR A 4 -8.75 -22.21 -3.44
CA THR A 4 -7.38 -22.42 -3.96
C THR A 4 -7.26 -22.00 -5.43
N GLY A 5 -8.23 -22.37 -6.28
CA GLY A 5 -8.25 -21.96 -7.69
C GLY A 5 -8.34 -20.44 -7.86
N LEU A 6 -9.11 -19.74 -7.02
CA LEU A 6 -9.14 -18.26 -7.00
C LEU A 6 -7.75 -17.70 -6.73
N TYR A 7 -7.07 -18.22 -5.71
CA TYR A 7 -5.75 -17.69 -5.34
C TYR A 7 -4.68 -17.95 -6.39
N LEU A 8 -4.73 -19.08 -7.07
CA LEU A 8 -3.87 -19.32 -8.22
C LEU A 8 -4.10 -18.29 -9.33
N ILE A 9 -5.36 -17.93 -9.58
CA ILE A 9 -5.69 -16.88 -10.56
C ILE A 9 -5.19 -15.52 -10.08
N VAL A 10 -5.43 -15.16 -8.82
CA VAL A 10 -4.96 -13.89 -8.23
C VAL A 10 -3.43 -13.80 -8.26
N ALA A 11 -2.73 -14.89 -7.91
CA ALA A 11 -1.28 -14.97 -8.01
C ALA A 11 -0.81 -14.83 -9.47
N ALA A 12 -1.46 -15.52 -10.41
CA ALA A 12 -1.16 -15.40 -11.84
C ALA A 12 -1.35 -13.96 -12.35
N ILE A 13 -2.44 -13.29 -11.96
CA ILE A 13 -2.67 -11.88 -12.29
C ILE A 13 -1.54 -11.01 -11.71
N GLY A 14 -1.16 -11.22 -10.45
CA GLY A 14 -0.05 -10.50 -9.82
C GLY A 14 1.27 -10.70 -10.55
N ILE A 15 1.59 -11.94 -10.94
CA ILE A 15 2.79 -12.28 -11.72
C ILE A 15 2.74 -11.61 -13.10
N VAL A 16 1.61 -11.65 -13.79
CA VAL A 16 1.44 -11.01 -15.11
C VAL A 16 1.62 -9.51 -15.00
N LEU A 17 1.03 -8.86 -13.99
CA LEU A 17 1.22 -7.43 -13.74
C LEU A 17 2.68 -7.10 -13.47
N ALA A 18 3.37 -7.91 -12.65
CA ALA A 18 4.79 -7.75 -12.37
C ALA A 18 5.64 -7.91 -13.63
N LEU A 19 5.32 -8.90 -14.48
CA LEU A 19 6.01 -9.12 -15.75
C LEU A 19 5.80 -7.95 -16.73
N ILE A 20 4.58 -7.45 -16.85
CA ILE A 20 4.28 -6.26 -17.68
C ILE A 20 5.07 -5.05 -17.17
N ALA A 21 5.06 -4.83 -15.86
CA ALA A 21 5.80 -3.75 -15.23
C ALA A 21 7.31 -3.89 -15.48
N TYR A 22 7.85 -5.11 -15.33
CA TYR A 22 9.24 -5.42 -15.63
C TYR A 22 9.59 -5.11 -17.10
N LEU A 23 8.82 -5.64 -18.04
CA LEU A 23 9.08 -5.44 -19.48
C LEU A 23 9.00 -3.96 -19.88
N ARG A 24 8.08 -3.18 -19.30
CA ARG A 24 7.96 -1.74 -19.54
C ARG A 24 9.13 -0.93 -18.97
N ASN A 25 9.74 -1.41 -17.90
CA ASN A 25 10.79 -0.69 -17.19
C ASN A 25 12.18 -1.34 -17.32
N ARG A 26 12.33 -2.42 -18.12
CA ARG A 26 13.58 -3.20 -18.19
C ARG A 26 14.84 -2.36 -18.49
N ASN A 27 14.68 -1.29 -19.24
CA ASN A 27 15.80 -0.40 -19.59
C ASN A 27 16.19 0.55 -18.44
N ASN A 28 15.36 0.65 -17.40
CA ASN A 28 15.56 1.53 -16.22
C ASN A 28 15.87 0.74 -14.94
N ILE A 29 15.85 -0.61 -14.99
CA ILE A 29 15.96 -1.46 -13.79
C ILE A 29 17.33 -1.32 -13.12
N GLY A 30 18.40 -1.05 -13.87
CA GLY A 30 19.72 -0.78 -13.28
C GLY A 30 19.75 0.44 -12.36
N GLY A 31 18.84 1.39 -12.53
CA GLY A 31 18.66 2.54 -11.64
C GLY A 31 17.74 2.31 -10.44
N ILE A 32 16.99 1.19 -10.44
CA ILE A 32 15.96 0.92 -9.42
C ILE A 32 16.57 0.59 -8.04
N ILE A 33 17.67 -0.15 -8.01
CA ILE A 33 18.26 -0.66 -6.75
C ILE A 33 19.27 0.31 -6.13
N ILE A 34 19.82 1.25 -6.91
CA ILE A 34 20.96 2.09 -6.50
C ILE A 34 20.59 3.58 -6.39
N GLY A 35 19.33 3.95 -6.60
CA GLY A 35 18.92 5.33 -6.86
C GLY A 35 18.26 6.10 -5.71
N PHE A 36 18.15 5.54 -4.48
CA PHE A 36 17.57 6.28 -3.35
C PHE A 36 18.66 7.08 -2.62
N SER A 37 18.41 8.36 -2.42
CA SER A 37 19.21 9.17 -1.50
C SER A 37 18.92 8.78 -0.05
N LEU A 38 19.85 9.09 0.86
CA LEU A 38 19.65 8.87 2.29
C LEU A 38 18.35 9.51 2.80
N MET A 39 18.05 10.73 2.32
CA MET A 39 16.82 11.44 2.68
C MET A 39 15.57 10.67 2.24
N GLU A 40 15.56 10.12 1.03
CA GLU A 40 14.43 9.32 0.53
C GLU A 40 14.22 8.03 1.33
N ILE A 41 15.31 7.36 1.72
CA ILE A 41 15.26 6.18 2.59
C ILE A 41 14.66 6.55 3.95
N VAL A 42 15.10 7.66 4.55
CA VAL A 42 14.56 8.14 5.83
C VAL A 42 13.07 8.49 5.69
N ILE A 43 12.66 9.16 4.62
CA ILE A 43 11.24 9.49 4.38
C ILE A 43 10.39 8.20 4.30
N MET A 44 10.83 7.20 3.52
CA MET A 44 10.12 5.92 3.42
C MET A 44 10.02 5.21 4.76
N ALA A 45 11.12 5.17 5.51
CA ALA A 45 11.17 4.53 6.82
C ALA A 45 10.24 5.23 7.82
N VAL A 46 10.26 6.56 7.88
CA VAL A 46 9.39 7.34 8.79
C VAL A 46 7.91 7.16 8.45
N ILE A 47 7.55 7.22 7.15
CA ILE A 47 6.17 6.99 6.70
C ILE A 47 5.73 5.58 7.10
N GLY A 48 6.55 4.56 6.81
CA GLY A 48 6.25 3.18 7.15
C GLY A 48 6.12 2.96 8.66
N VAL A 49 7.06 3.48 9.45
CA VAL A 49 7.04 3.33 10.92
C VAL A 49 5.81 4.00 11.53
N ILE A 50 5.49 5.23 11.16
CA ILE A 50 4.32 5.93 11.70
C ILE A 50 3.05 5.14 11.36
N ASN A 51 2.88 4.73 10.10
CA ASN A 51 1.69 3.98 9.70
C ASN A 51 1.64 2.59 10.39
N GLY A 52 2.77 1.92 10.56
CA GLY A 52 2.85 0.62 11.24
C GLY A 52 2.48 0.69 12.71
N VAL A 53 2.98 1.68 13.42
CA VAL A 53 2.61 1.90 14.84
C VAL A 53 1.11 2.19 14.96
N LEU A 54 0.56 3.04 14.10
CA LEU A 54 -0.88 3.33 14.06
C LEU A 54 -1.71 2.14 13.54
N GLY A 55 -1.13 1.26 12.74
CA GLY A 55 -1.76 0.04 12.23
C GLY A 55 -2.00 -1.00 13.33
N THR A 56 -1.18 -1.06 14.36
CA THR A 56 -1.36 -2.03 15.46
C THR A 56 -2.70 -1.89 16.20
N PRO A 57 -3.14 -0.70 16.65
CA PRO A 57 -4.50 -0.52 17.18
C PRO A 57 -5.61 -0.88 16.18
N ASN A 58 -5.41 -0.58 14.89
CA ASN A 58 -6.37 -0.95 13.86
C ASN A 58 -6.49 -2.48 13.70
N ALA A 59 -5.37 -3.22 13.80
CA ALA A 59 -5.39 -4.68 13.81
C ALA A 59 -6.09 -5.24 15.06
N MET A 60 -5.92 -4.63 16.23
CA MET A 60 -6.63 -4.99 17.45
C MET A 60 -8.15 -4.79 17.29
N LEU A 61 -8.56 -3.69 16.68
CA LEU A 61 -9.98 -3.42 16.36
C LEU A 61 -10.53 -4.49 15.40
N GLY A 62 -9.77 -4.90 14.39
CA GLY A 62 -10.15 -5.99 13.51
C GLY A 62 -10.35 -7.32 14.24
N ARG A 63 -9.49 -7.64 15.20
CA ARG A 63 -9.66 -8.81 16.08
C ARG A 63 -10.93 -8.73 16.90
N LEU A 64 -11.26 -7.56 17.45
CA LEU A 64 -12.52 -7.34 18.16
C LEU A 64 -13.73 -7.59 17.26
N PHE A 65 -13.72 -7.07 16.04
CA PHE A 65 -14.80 -7.34 15.09
C PHE A 65 -15.00 -8.84 14.84
N MET A 66 -13.93 -9.59 14.63
CA MET A 66 -13.99 -11.04 14.43
C MET A 66 -14.48 -11.78 15.70
N THR A 67 -14.09 -11.32 16.88
CA THR A 67 -14.54 -11.91 18.15
C THR A 67 -16.03 -11.77 18.35
N PHE A 68 -16.60 -10.60 18.05
CA PHE A 68 -18.04 -10.34 18.28
C PHE A 68 -18.95 -10.79 17.15
N SER A 69 -18.47 -10.84 15.92
CA SER A 69 -19.28 -11.05 14.73
C SER A 69 -18.80 -12.19 13.83
N GLY A 70 -17.81 -12.97 14.27
CA GLY A 70 -17.29 -14.10 13.50
C GLY A 70 -16.84 -13.68 12.08
N SER A 71 -17.34 -14.40 11.09
CA SER A 71 -17.02 -14.13 9.68
C SER A 71 -17.50 -12.77 9.17
N TYR A 72 -18.63 -12.25 9.68
CA TYR A 72 -19.04 -10.87 9.35
C TYR A 72 -18.07 -9.83 9.90
N GLY A 73 -17.41 -10.09 11.02
CA GLY A 73 -16.37 -9.26 11.57
C GLY A 73 -15.17 -9.14 10.65
N PHE A 74 -14.82 -10.18 9.89
CA PHE A 74 -13.77 -10.13 8.89
C PHE A 74 -14.12 -9.18 7.72
N LEU A 75 -15.39 -9.14 7.28
CA LEU A 75 -15.85 -8.18 6.28
C LEU A 75 -15.82 -6.75 6.82
N ALA A 76 -16.21 -6.53 8.07
CA ALA A 76 -16.10 -5.23 8.72
C ALA A 76 -14.62 -4.79 8.84
N PHE A 77 -13.73 -5.72 9.21
CA PHE A 77 -12.31 -5.47 9.20
C PHE A 77 -11.79 -5.13 7.80
N ALA A 78 -12.25 -5.83 6.75
CA ALA A 78 -11.90 -5.55 5.37
C ALA A 78 -12.18 -4.10 4.98
N ALA A 79 -13.26 -3.50 5.49
CA ALA A 79 -13.62 -2.11 5.21
C ALA A 79 -12.63 -1.08 5.79
N ILE A 80 -11.92 -1.40 6.87
CA ILE A 80 -10.91 -0.53 7.47
C ILE A 80 -9.49 -0.90 7.11
N CYS A 81 -9.28 -1.99 6.36
CA CYS A 81 -7.95 -2.46 5.95
C CYS A 81 -7.19 -1.46 5.08
N GLY A 82 -7.89 -0.56 4.36
CA GLY A 82 -7.25 0.48 3.55
C GLY A 82 -6.26 1.34 4.32
N PHE A 83 -6.44 1.47 5.63
CA PHE A 83 -5.51 2.19 6.49
C PHE A 83 -4.10 1.57 6.48
N PHE A 84 -3.99 0.24 6.41
CA PHE A 84 -2.69 -0.45 6.37
C PHE A 84 -1.92 -0.18 5.08
N TYR A 85 -2.61 0.17 4.00
CA TYR A 85 -2.04 0.31 2.65
C TYR A 85 -1.60 1.73 2.32
N ILE A 86 -1.64 2.68 3.27
CA ILE A 86 -1.40 4.11 2.99
C ILE A 86 0.07 4.39 2.75
N SER A 87 0.98 3.74 3.48
CA SER A 87 2.42 4.03 3.41
C SER A 87 3.00 3.81 2.03
N GLY A 88 2.56 2.77 1.31
CA GLY A 88 3.00 2.50 -0.05
C GLY A 88 2.66 3.60 -1.04
N PRO A 89 1.37 3.88 -1.33
CA PRO A 89 0.97 4.96 -2.21
C PRO A 89 1.52 6.32 -1.81
N LEU A 90 1.62 6.61 -0.50
CA LEU A 90 2.14 7.88 0.01
C LEU A 90 3.63 8.04 -0.31
N ALA A 91 4.45 7.04 0.01
CA ALA A 91 5.88 7.07 -0.26
C ALA A 91 6.16 7.13 -1.77
N ALA A 92 5.45 6.31 -2.57
CA ALA A 92 5.58 6.33 -4.02
C ALA A 92 5.20 7.69 -4.61
N TYR A 93 4.11 8.30 -4.14
CA TYR A 93 3.66 9.61 -4.59
C TYR A 93 4.67 10.74 -4.28
N ILE A 94 5.32 10.68 -3.11
CA ILE A 94 6.29 11.69 -2.68
C ILE A 94 7.62 11.52 -3.42
N ILE A 95 8.15 10.28 -3.51
CA ILE A 95 9.50 9.99 -3.99
C ILE A 95 9.54 9.81 -5.50
N ARG A 96 8.48 9.25 -6.08
CA ARG A 96 8.31 9.00 -7.52
C ARG A 96 9.40 8.12 -8.13
N LYS A 97 9.87 7.15 -7.38
CA LYS A 97 10.85 6.15 -7.83
C LYS A 97 10.31 4.73 -7.66
N PRO A 98 10.71 3.81 -8.55
CA PRO A 98 10.37 2.39 -8.42
C PRO A 98 10.81 1.81 -7.08
N GLY A 99 9.97 0.98 -6.46
CA GLY A 99 10.26 0.32 -5.19
C GLY A 99 9.95 1.15 -3.94
N ALA A 100 9.59 2.43 -4.09
CA ALA A 100 9.32 3.29 -2.94
C ALA A 100 8.12 2.79 -2.10
N ALA A 101 7.05 2.31 -2.75
CA ALA A 101 5.91 1.73 -2.05
C ALA A 101 6.31 0.43 -1.34
N THR A 102 7.06 -0.43 -2.01
CA THR A 102 7.52 -1.72 -1.45
C THR A 102 8.35 -1.51 -0.19
N ILE A 103 9.31 -0.57 -0.21
CA ILE A 103 10.15 -0.28 0.96
C ILE A 103 9.31 0.28 2.11
N ALA A 104 8.46 1.28 1.85
CA ALA A 104 7.67 1.91 2.90
C ALA A 104 6.67 0.93 3.56
N GLU A 105 5.99 0.08 2.77
CA GLU A 105 5.10 -0.94 3.32
C GLU A 105 5.84 -2.07 4.04
N THR A 106 7.03 -2.43 3.60
CA THR A 106 7.88 -3.37 4.35
C THR A 106 8.27 -2.78 5.70
N MET A 107 8.66 -1.50 5.76
CA MET A 107 8.95 -0.80 7.01
C MET A 107 7.70 -0.67 7.91
N ASN A 108 6.52 -0.48 7.33
CA ASN A 108 5.24 -0.56 8.01
C ASN A 108 5.06 -1.94 8.68
N GLY A 109 5.29 -3.03 7.96
CA GLY A 109 5.25 -4.39 8.51
C GLY A 109 6.24 -4.60 9.67
N VAL A 110 7.49 -4.13 9.52
CA VAL A 110 8.50 -4.16 10.59
C VAL A 110 8.01 -3.42 11.84
N ALA A 111 7.50 -2.20 11.67
CA ALA A 111 7.00 -1.39 12.76
C ALA A 111 5.80 -2.04 13.48
N GLN A 112 4.90 -2.67 12.73
CA GLN A 112 3.78 -3.44 13.28
C GLN A 112 4.27 -4.61 14.15
N VAL A 113 5.28 -5.38 13.70
CA VAL A 113 5.86 -6.46 14.52
C VAL A 113 6.43 -5.90 15.81
N LEU A 114 7.23 -4.85 15.72
CA LEU A 114 7.89 -4.23 16.88
C LEU A 114 6.91 -3.58 17.86
N SER A 115 5.77 -3.09 17.37
CA SER A 115 4.70 -2.50 18.20
C SER A 115 3.71 -3.52 18.76
N GLY A 116 3.96 -4.83 18.60
CA GLY A 116 3.15 -5.89 19.18
C GLY A 116 1.82 -6.14 18.44
N ASN A 117 1.82 -6.02 17.11
CA ASN A 117 0.64 -6.38 16.32
C ASN A 117 0.20 -7.81 16.61
N PRO A 118 -1.12 -8.06 16.88
CA PRO A 118 -1.62 -9.39 17.23
C PRO A 118 -1.46 -10.45 16.14
N ASN A 119 -1.17 -10.04 14.89
CA ASN A 119 -0.91 -10.95 13.77
C ASN A 119 0.57 -11.38 13.69
N GLY A 120 1.43 -10.88 14.58
CA GLY A 120 2.82 -11.29 14.71
C GLY A 120 3.66 -11.06 13.46
N VAL A 121 4.62 -11.94 13.23
CA VAL A 121 5.58 -11.85 12.10
C VAL A 121 4.93 -11.92 10.72
N MET A 122 3.69 -12.41 10.61
CA MET A 122 2.97 -12.47 9.34
C MET A 122 2.80 -11.10 8.68
N VAL A 123 2.66 -10.02 9.49
CA VAL A 123 2.50 -8.66 8.95
C VAL A 123 3.73 -8.16 8.19
N LEU A 124 4.90 -8.75 8.42
CA LEU A 124 6.10 -8.41 7.65
C LEU A 124 5.97 -8.86 6.19
N GLY A 125 5.56 -10.12 5.98
CA GLY A 125 5.28 -10.63 4.64
C GLY A 125 4.10 -9.92 3.98
N ALA A 126 3.06 -9.61 4.76
CA ALA A 126 1.92 -8.83 4.30
C ALA A 126 2.36 -7.44 3.80
N GLY A 127 3.17 -6.72 4.57
CA GLY A 127 3.69 -5.40 4.17
C GLY A 127 4.48 -5.44 2.87
N PHE A 128 5.35 -6.45 2.69
CA PHE A 128 6.07 -6.62 1.43
C PHE A 128 5.12 -6.83 0.25
N LEU A 129 4.16 -7.75 0.36
CA LEU A 129 3.19 -8.04 -0.72
C LEU A 129 2.29 -6.84 -1.03
N GLN A 130 1.85 -6.10 -0.02
CA GLN A 130 1.08 -4.87 -0.15
C GLN A 130 1.86 -3.81 -0.93
N GLY A 131 3.08 -3.54 -0.50
CA GLY A 131 3.95 -2.55 -1.12
C GLY A 131 4.31 -2.92 -2.56
N PHE A 132 4.63 -4.19 -2.81
CA PHE A 132 4.92 -4.70 -4.15
C PHE A 132 3.74 -4.47 -5.09
N MET A 133 2.53 -4.84 -4.68
CA MET A 133 1.33 -4.63 -5.51
C MET A 133 0.97 -3.16 -5.68
N SER A 134 1.23 -2.35 -4.66
CA SER A 134 1.06 -0.90 -4.71
C SER A 134 2.01 -0.25 -5.74
N ASP A 135 3.27 -0.69 -5.79
CA ASP A 135 4.24 -0.26 -6.80
C ASP A 135 3.81 -0.64 -8.23
N MET A 136 3.12 -1.77 -8.42
CA MET A 136 2.67 -2.22 -9.74
C MET A 136 1.73 -1.23 -10.42
N ALA A 137 0.92 -0.50 -9.66
CA ALA A 137 0.08 0.56 -10.22
C ALA A 137 0.90 1.64 -10.92
N PHE A 138 1.97 2.10 -10.31
CA PHE A 138 2.87 3.10 -10.89
C PHE A 138 3.74 2.51 -11.99
N ALA A 139 4.22 1.29 -11.81
CA ALA A 139 5.00 0.56 -12.80
C ALA A 139 4.23 0.34 -14.09
N PHE A 140 2.92 0.07 -14.02
CA PHE A 140 2.03 -0.07 -15.18
C PHE A 140 2.04 1.19 -16.06
N TYR A 141 2.19 2.37 -15.46
CA TYR A 141 2.33 3.65 -16.16
C TYR A 141 3.80 4.08 -16.35
N GLY A 142 4.76 3.17 -16.16
CA GLY A 142 6.18 3.45 -16.34
C GLY A 142 6.74 4.49 -15.38
N TYR A 143 6.13 4.65 -14.19
CA TYR A 143 6.48 5.66 -13.17
C TYR A 143 6.43 7.11 -13.71
N LYS A 144 5.55 7.38 -14.67
CA LYS A 144 5.37 8.70 -15.29
C LYS A 144 4.05 9.37 -14.92
N ASN A 145 3.11 8.63 -14.36
CA ASN A 145 1.78 9.12 -14.03
C ASN A 145 1.50 9.03 -12.52
N TRP A 146 1.33 10.19 -11.89
CA TRP A 146 1.12 10.36 -10.45
C TRP A 146 -0.23 11.02 -10.15
N THR A 147 -1.19 10.83 -11.04
CA THR A 147 -2.54 11.35 -10.90
C THR A 147 -3.34 10.60 -9.84
N LEU A 148 -4.42 11.22 -9.37
CA LEU A 148 -5.27 10.64 -8.33
C LEU A 148 -5.84 9.25 -8.68
N PRO A 149 -6.27 8.96 -9.93
CA PRO A 149 -6.69 7.62 -10.31
C PRO A 149 -5.58 6.56 -10.18
N VAL A 150 -4.32 6.90 -10.47
CA VAL A 150 -3.20 5.96 -10.32
C VAL A 150 -2.88 5.74 -8.83
N VAL A 151 -2.99 6.77 -8.00
CA VAL A 151 -2.88 6.65 -6.54
C VAL A 151 -4.01 5.77 -5.98
N ALA A 152 -5.24 5.94 -6.47
CA ALA A 152 -6.36 5.08 -6.12
C ALA A 152 -6.12 3.61 -6.51
N LEU A 153 -5.62 3.39 -7.73
CA LEU A 153 -5.26 2.06 -8.22
C LEU A 153 -4.15 1.43 -7.35
N SER A 154 -3.16 2.20 -6.93
CA SER A 154 -2.09 1.75 -6.03
C SER A 154 -2.65 1.22 -4.70
N GLY A 155 -3.55 1.97 -4.06
CA GLY A 155 -4.23 1.51 -2.86
C GLY A 155 -5.15 0.31 -3.09
N ALA A 156 -5.84 0.27 -4.24
CA ALA A 156 -6.73 -0.84 -4.60
C ALA A 156 -5.97 -2.16 -4.85
N LEU A 157 -4.79 -2.10 -5.45
CA LEU A 157 -4.00 -3.30 -5.74
C LEU A 157 -3.29 -3.87 -4.51
N ALA A 158 -3.01 -3.05 -3.50
CA ALA A 158 -2.26 -3.46 -2.31
C ALA A 158 -2.74 -4.79 -1.67
N PRO A 159 -4.04 -5.04 -1.45
CA PRO A 159 -4.51 -6.28 -0.83
C PRO A 159 -4.46 -7.51 -1.74
N LEU A 160 -4.18 -7.36 -3.04
CA LEU A 160 -4.39 -8.43 -4.03
C LEU A 160 -3.60 -9.70 -3.71
N LEU A 161 -2.28 -9.60 -3.53
CA LEU A 161 -1.45 -10.75 -3.17
C LEU A 161 -1.48 -11.06 -1.68
N GLN A 162 -1.61 -10.05 -0.84
CA GLN A 162 -1.67 -10.21 0.61
C GLN A 162 -2.88 -11.04 1.06
N GLN A 163 -4.02 -10.96 0.35
CA GLN A 163 -5.20 -11.78 0.63
C GLN A 163 -4.89 -13.28 0.68
N ILE A 164 -3.93 -13.75 -0.12
CA ILE A 164 -3.62 -15.19 -0.24
C ILE A 164 -3.17 -15.80 1.11
N PRO A 165 -2.06 -15.34 1.74
CA PRO A 165 -1.65 -15.87 3.03
C PRO A 165 -2.66 -15.58 4.14
N GLU A 166 -3.37 -14.44 4.11
CA GLU A 166 -4.33 -14.07 5.15
C GLU A 166 -5.53 -15.01 5.23
N VAL A 167 -6.02 -15.49 4.11
CA VAL A 167 -7.14 -16.42 4.10
C VAL A 167 -6.81 -17.71 4.85
N TYR A 168 -5.58 -18.19 4.70
CA TYR A 168 -5.13 -19.36 5.47
C TYR A 168 -4.87 -19.00 6.94
N PHE A 169 -4.30 -17.83 7.20
CA PHE A 169 -3.99 -17.38 8.55
C PHE A 169 -5.25 -17.14 9.41
N PHE A 170 -6.28 -16.53 8.83
CA PHE A 170 -7.55 -16.28 9.52
C PHE A 170 -8.56 -17.43 9.41
N GLY A 171 -8.24 -18.50 8.68
CA GLY A 171 -9.14 -19.64 8.50
C GLY A 171 -10.42 -19.31 7.74
N VAL A 172 -10.45 -18.23 6.95
CA VAL A 172 -11.64 -17.83 6.18
C VAL A 172 -11.74 -18.50 4.81
N GLY A 173 -10.79 -19.36 4.46
CA GLY A 173 -10.83 -20.14 3.21
C GLY A 173 -12.06 -21.01 3.07
N ASP A 174 -12.49 -21.61 4.17
CA ASP A 174 -13.67 -22.49 4.23
C ASP A 174 -15.01 -21.76 4.06
N MET A 175 -15.01 -20.43 4.15
CA MET A 175 -16.21 -19.59 3.90
C MET A 175 -16.64 -19.55 2.43
N GLY A 176 -15.87 -20.18 1.56
CA GLY A 176 -16.16 -20.30 0.14
C GLY A 176 -15.73 -19.11 -0.71
N LEU A 177 -15.82 -19.33 -2.03
CA LEU A 177 -15.31 -18.39 -3.04
C LEU A 177 -16.01 -17.03 -2.99
N GLY A 178 -17.34 -17.03 -2.92
CA GLY A 178 -18.13 -15.79 -2.94
C GLY A 178 -17.78 -14.85 -1.79
N TYR A 179 -17.66 -15.39 -0.59
CA TYR A 179 -17.26 -14.63 0.59
C TYR A 179 -15.86 -14.00 0.42
N ASN A 180 -14.89 -14.79 -0.03
CA ASN A 180 -13.51 -14.31 -0.22
C ASN A 180 -13.40 -13.26 -1.32
N LEU A 181 -14.18 -13.36 -2.40
CA LEU A 181 -14.28 -12.34 -3.43
C LEU A 181 -14.87 -11.03 -2.90
N VAL A 182 -15.92 -11.11 -2.11
CA VAL A 182 -16.53 -9.93 -1.47
C VAL A 182 -15.53 -9.27 -0.51
N ALA A 183 -14.84 -10.05 0.32
CA ALA A 183 -13.82 -9.53 1.23
C ALA A 183 -12.69 -8.82 0.47
N LEU A 184 -12.20 -9.41 -0.62
CA LEU A 184 -11.18 -8.80 -1.47
C LEU A 184 -11.68 -7.50 -2.10
N ALA A 185 -12.89 -7.50 -2.66
CA ALA A 185 -13.49 -6.31 -3.27
C ALA A 185 -13.63 -5.16 -2.26
N ILE A 186 -14.11 -5.45 -1.04
CA ILE A 186 -14.21 -4.45 0.03
C ILE A 186 -12.83 -3.88 0.37
N ARG A 187 -11.79 -4.71 0.49
CA ARG A 187 -10.41 -4.26 0.75
C ARG A 187 -9.85 -3.40 -0.36
N MET A 188 -10.08 -3.77 -1.61
CA MET A 188 -9.64 -2.98 -2.78
C MET A 188 -10.31 -1.60 -2.79
N VAL A 189 -11.61 -1.55 -2.56
CA VAL A 189 -12.36 -0.28 -2.45
C VAL A 189 -11.86 0.53 -1.26
N SER A 190 -11.68 -0.09 -0.10
CA SER A 190 -11.13 0.56 1.09
C SER A 190 -9.75 1.14 0.80
N GLY A 191 -8.82 0.37 0.22
CA GLY A 191 -7.49 0.84 -0.15
C GLY A 191 -7.52 2.02 -1.12
N ALA A 192 -8.38 1.97 -2.14
CA ALA A 192 -8.56 3.09 -3.08
C ALA A 192 -9.05 4.35 -2.38
N VAL A 193 -10.08 4.23 -1.52
CA VAL A 193 -10.67 5.35 -0.79
C VAL A 193 -9.66 6.01 0.14
N TYR A 194 -8.95 5.22 0.95
CA TYR A 194 -7.92 5.72 1.85
C TYR A 194 -6.78 6.40 1.07
N ALA A 195 -6.34 5.82 -0.03
CA ALA A 195 -5.31 6.42 -0.88
C ALA A 195 -5.75 7.76 -1.48
N VAL A 196 -6.97 7.85 -2.00
CA VAL A 196 -7.53 9.09 -2.58
C VAL A 196 -7.66 10.18 -1.51
N VAL A 197 -8.19 9.82 -0.34
CA VAL A 197 -8.52 10.80 0.72
C VAL A 197 -7.25 11.29 1.43
N LEU A 198 -6.27 10.42 1.67
CA LEU A 198 -5.16 10.74 2.58
C LEU A 198 -3.84 11.06 1.87
N VAL A 199 -3.52 10.40 0.76
CA VAL A 199 -2.17 10.51 0.16
C VAL A 199 -1.83 11.95 -0.24
N ARG A 200 -2.67 12.60 -1.03
CA ARG A 200 -2.39 13.97 -1.47
C ARG A 200 -2.39 15.00 -0.35
N PRO A 201 -3.38 15.06 0.55
CA PRO A 201 -3.36 16.01 1.66
C PRO A 201 -2.13 15.83 2.56
N ILE A 202 -1.78 14.58 2.91
CA ILE A 202 -0.60 14.30 3.74
C ILE A 202 0.68 14.71 3.00
N ALA A 203 0.85 14.30 1.73
CA ALA A 203 2.04 14.65 0.95
C ALA A 203 2.24 16.17 0.83
N ARG A 204 1.16 16.92 0.55
CA ARG A 204 1.20 18.39 0.50
C ARG A 204 1.48 19.00 1.87
N GLY A 205 0.87 18.48 2.94
CA GLY A 205 1.14 18.91 4.31
C GLY A 205 2.62 18.75 4.67
N LEU A 206 3.21 17.59 4.38
CA LEU A 206 4.63 17.33 4.59
C LEU A 206 5.54 18.23 3.75
N ALA A 207 5.15 18.53 2.51
CA ALA A 207 5.88 19.45 1.64
C ALA A 207 5.84 20.89 2.18
N ARG A 208 4.68 21.34 2.64
CA ARG A 208 4.51 22.67 3.27
C ARG A 208 5.28 22.81 4.57
N ALA A 209 5.35 21.74 5.36
CA ALA A 209 6.14 21.72 6.59
C ALA A 209 7.67 21.60 6.31
N GLY A 210 8.06 21.41 5.05
CA GLY A 210 9.48 21.29 4.68
C GLY A 210 10.12 19.96 5.05
N VAL A 211 9.32 18.94 5.43
CA VAL A 211 9.82 17.60 5.84
C VAL A 211 10.35 16.81 4.65
N VAL A 212 9.75 16.98 3.47
CA VAL A 212 10.09 16.22 2.25
C VAL A 212 10.84 17.10 1.23
N ARG A 213 11.76 17.94 1.69
CA ARG A 213 12.57 18.82 0.81
C ARG A 213 13.35 17.98 -0.21
N GLY A 214 13.46 18.50 -1.43
CA GLY A 214 14.17 17.80 -2.52
C GLY A 214 13.35 16.75 -3.25
N THR A 215 12.10 16.49 -2.84
CA THR A 215 11.19 15.58 -3.57
C THR A 215 10.39 16.34 -4.64
N ALA A 216 9.82 15.58 -5.59
CA ALA A 216 9.00 16.12 -6.65
C ALA A 216 7.77 16.87 -6.12
N VAL A 217 7.12 16.37 -5.07
CA VAL A 217 5.95 17.02 -4.44
C VAL A 217 6.33 18.35 -3.80
N ALA A 218 7.50 18.44 -3.16
CA ALA A 218 7.97 19.71 -2.60
C ALA A 218 8.22 20.77 -3.69
N ALA A 219 8.79 20.35 -4.83
CA ALA A 219 9.00 21.23 -5.97
C ALA A 219 7.67 21.73 -6.59
N GLU A 220 6.67 20.86 -6.69
CA GLU A 220 5.33 21.21 -7.19
C GLU A 220 4.63 22.19 -6.25
N GLU A 221 4.67 21.95 -4.95
CA GLU A 221 4.03 22.83 -3.95
C GLU A 221 4.74 24.19 -3.88
N GLY A 222 6.06 24.23 -4.04
CA GLY A 222 6.83 25.49 -4.13
C GLY A 222 6.42 26.32 -5.34
N LYS A 223 6.29 25.71 -6.51
CA LYS A 223 5.80 26.38 -7.73
C LYS A 223 4.37 26.91 -7.56
N ALA A 224 3.48 26.12 -6.98
CA ALA A 224 2.08 26.53 -6.75
C ALA A 224 1.98 27.75 -5.83
N ARG A 225 2.84 27.85 -4.80
CA ARG A 225 2.90 29.03 -3.91
C ARG A 225 3.38 30.28 -4.64
N LEU A 226 4.40 30.16 -5.48
CA LEU A 226 4.90 31.28 -6.27
C LEU A 226 3.83 31.83 -7.24
N HIS A 227 3.07 30.95 -7.89
CA HIS A 227 1.99 31.37 -8.79
C HIS A 227 0.77 31.93 -8.05
N GLY A 228 0.46 31.43 -6.85
CA GLY A 228 -0.63 31.96 -6.02
C GLY A 228 -0.31 33.30 -5.31
N GLN A 229 0.97 33.70 -5.28
CA GLN A 229 1.39 35.02 -4.75
C GLN A 229 1.43 36.10 -5.85
N VAL A 230 1.32 35.71 -7.11
CA VAL A 230 1.34 36.60 -8.27
C VAL A 230 -0.09 36.87 -8.80
N ALA A 231 -1.09 36.19 -8.27
CA ALA A 231 -2.52 36.39 -8.52
C ALA A 231 -3.18 37.09 -7.33
#